data_b8fafe3fa878b943e10a2f7b9eb0be24
#
_entry.id   b8fafe3fa878b943e10a2f7b9eb0be24
#
_cell.length_a   1.000
_cell.length_b   1.000
_cell.length_c   1.000
_cell.angle_alpha   90.00
_cell.angle_beta   90.00
_cell.angle_gamma   90.00
#
_symmetry.space_group_name_H-M   'P 1'
#
loop_
_entity.id
_entity.type
_entity.pdbx_description
1 polymer ?
#
loop_
_entity_poly.entity_id
_entity_poly.type
_entity_poly.pdbx_seq_one_letter_code
_entity_poly.pdbx_strand_id
1 'polypeptide(L)'
;MGDELTDLGLIGLGVLLGLATVLRAAGSLAAWATGADAPTGNALTGLGVLLRPADPACVLRADGLHPAAYWTAVALLLGLLGVVVWQATQAVLATNHRQIRSPHHTPGTATRRDVTHTASERVLLKRSRTLRPSLRKPTAPEVGYQLGAAHGQGVWASVEDSILVLGPPRSGKGLHMVVNAILDAPGAVVTTSTRPDALTVTLKARERVGPVAVFDPQHLAKGLPAGLRWSIVRGCEDPLTAMIRATGLASATGLGGGSTENGGFWEGMTRSALQAMLHAAALDGRSARDLFAWSNSPSAAEDAAAILASHPGAATGWGQSLEAIIQADPRTRDSAWMGVKQALACLADPRVLDSVSPGPDESFDPEAFLRNNGTLYLLATGAGSVTSGPLVAAFIEDLVETARHLAAASPGARLDPPLLLALDEIGNLAPLPSLPTLMAEGGGTGLTTMPVLQSLSQARDKWGENAANAIWDASIVKVILGGSSSSKDLADFSSLIGERDEFTDTHIRGERGARTLQRAVRRVAIMPAQAIRMLPFGISLVLLRAAPPIITDLRTWTARPDADQLTTDRTQVETLLQTAARRTRPTPPTAS
;
A
#
# COMPACT_ATOMS: atom_id res chain seq x y z
N MET A 1 29.96 -46.54 -10.65
CA MET A 1 30.93 -46.62 -11.76
C MET A 1 30.37 -47.31 -13.00
N GLY A 2 29.50 -48.34 -12.91
CA GLY A 2 28.93 -49.00 -14.09
C GLY A 2 27.98 -48.12 -14.91
N ASP A 3 27.04 -47.41 -14.25
CA ASP A 3 26.00 -46.63 -14.94
C ASP A 3 26.51 -45.32 -15.53
N GLU A 4 27.53 -44.69 -14.94
CA GLU A 4 28.14 -43.47 -15.52
C GLU A 4 28.95 -43.77 -16.76
N LEU A 5 29.59 -44.94 -16.78
CA LEU A 5 30.29 -45.45 -17.99
C LEU A 5 29.31 -45.85 -19.09
N THR A 6 28.14 -46.42 -18.72
CA THR A 6 27.06 -46.70 -19.67
C THR A 6 26.40 -45.44 -20.16
N ASP A 7 26.12 -44.45 -19.32
CA ASP A 7 25.54 -43.15 -19.70
C ASP A 7 26.53 -42.34 -20.56
N LEU A 8 27.82 -42.32 -20.21
CA LEU A 8 28.89 -41.74 -21.04
C LEU A 8 29.05 -42.47 -22.38
N GLY A 9 28.91 -43.79 -22.37
CA GLY A 9 28.94 -44.59 -23.59
C GLY A 9 27.75 -44.30 -24.51
N LEU A 10 26.54 -44.18 -23.94
CA LEU A 10 25.33 -43.83 -24.70
C LEU A 10 25.38 -42.42 -25.26
N ILE A 11 25.86 -41.44 -24.47
CA ILE A 11 26.07 -40.07 -24.92
C ILE A 11 27.13 -40.03 -26.04
N GLY A 12 28.26 -40.74 -25.85
CA GLY A 12 29.30 -40.82 -26.87
C GLY A 12 28.80 -41.44 -28.17
N LEU A 13 28.00 -42.50 -28.08
CA LEU A 13 27.38 -43.16 -29.25
C LEU A 13 26.38 -42.19 -29.93
N GLY A 14 25.58 -41.49 -29.18
CA GLY A 14 24.63 -40.50 -29.71
C GLY A 14 25.33 -39.33 -30.44
N VAL A 15 26.45 -38.83 -29.90
CA VAL A 15 27.26 -37.77 -30.52
C VAL A 15 27.90 -38.28 -31.81
N LEU A 16 28.43 -39.51 -31.83
CA LEU A 16 28.99 -40.15 -33.03
C LEU A 16 27.94 -40.35 -34.13
N LEU A 17 26.76 -40.83 -33.78
CA LEU A 17 25.66 -40.99 -34.73
C LEU A 17 25.15 -39.63 -35.26
N GLY A 18 25.08 -38.61 -34.40
CA GLY A 18 24.74 -37.24 -34.79
C GLY A 18 25.77 -36.66 -35.76
N LEU A 19 27.07 -36.83 -35.48
CA LEU A 19 28.14 -36.38 -36.36
C LEU A 19 28.10 -37.14 -37.71
N ALA A 20 27.88 -38.45 -37.68
CA ALA A 20 27.73 -39.27 -38.89
C ALA A 20 26.59 -38.75 -39.79
N THR A 21 25.46 -38.43 -39.21
CA THR A 21 24.30 -37.90 -39.95
C THR A 21 24.56 -36.51 -40.53
N VAL A 22 25.21 -35.62 -39.79
CA VAL A 22 25.59 -34.28 -40.28
C VAL A 22 26.57 -34.38 -41.46
N LEU A 23 27.62 -35.21 -41.33
CA LEU A 23 28.60 -35.40 -42.39
C LEU A 23 27.96 -36.03 -43.66
N ARG A 24 27.03 -36.94 -43.47
CA ARG A 24 26.30 -37.55 -44.59
C ARG A 24 25.33 -36.55 -45.25
N ALA A 25 24.60 -35.76 -44.46
CA ALA A 25 23.69 -34.71 -44.93
C ALA A 25 24.43 -33.59 -45.69
N ALA A 26 25.62 -33.22 -45.20
CA ALA A 26 26.49 -32.25 -45.89
C ALA A 26 26.88 -32.70 -47.30
N GLY A 27 27.12 -34.02 -47.49
CA GLY A 27 27.34 -34.57 -48.80
C GLY A 27 26.14 -34.40 -49.76
N SER A 28 24.93 -34.64 -49.25
CA SER A 28 23.70 -34.43 -50.05
C SER A 28 23.46 -32.97 -50.39
N LEU A 29 23.71 -32.04 -49.44
CA LEU A 29 23.56 -30.61 -49.64
C LEU A 29 24.59 -30.08 -50.65
N ALA A 30 25.83 -30.51 -50.55
CA ALA A 30 26.90 -30.12 -51.47
C ALA A 30 26.68 -30.67 -52.87
N ALA A 31 26.23 -31.94 -53.03
CA ALA A 31 25.87 -32.53 -54.29
C ALA A 31 24.72 -31.79 -54.98
N TRP A 32 23.68 -31.44 -54.22
CA TRP A 32 22.56 -30.63 -54.72
C TRP A 32 23.02 -29.24 -55.22
N ALA A 33 23.90 -28.59 -54.47
CA ALA A 33 24.38 -27.25 -54.78
C ALA A 33 25.35 -27.21 -56.00
N THR A 34 26.08 -28.32 -56.24
CA THR A 34 27.10 -28.39 -57.33
C THR A 34 26.63 -29.19 -58.54
N GLY A 35 25.43 -29.79 -58.48
CA GLY A 35 24.93 -30.65 -59.54
C GLY A 35 25.68 -32.02 -59.67
N ALA A 36 26.40 -32.45 -58.64
CA ALA A 36 27.06 -33.72 -58.54
C ALA A 36 26.09 -34.88 -58.19
N ASP A 37 26.52 -36.12 -58.38
CA ASP A 37 25.67 -37.24 -58.02
C ASP A 37 25.35 -37.32 -56.53
N ALA A 38 24.11 -37.76 -56.21
CA ALA A 38 23.70 -37.88 -54.83
C ALA A 38 24.50 -38.96 -54.09
N PRO A 39 25.04 -38.69 -52.91
CA PRO A 39 25.78 -39.63 -52.09
C PRO A 39 25.00 -40.94 -51.87
N THR A 40 25.62 -42.09 -52.06
CA THR A 40 25.02 -43.38 -51.76
C THR A 40 25.57 -43.94 -50.45
N GLY A 41 24.73 -44.63 -49.66
CA GLY A 41 25.13 -45.22 -48.38
C GLY A 41 24.34 -44.72 -47.18
N ASN A 42 24.59 -45.36 -46.04
CA ASN A 42 23.90 -45.03 -44.76
C ASN A 42 24.61 -43.88 -44.01
N ALA A 43 24.05 -43.45 -42.89
CA ALA A 43 24.61 -42.34 -42.07
C ALA A 43 26.08 -42.61 -41.65
N LEU A 44 26.44 -43.84 -41.39
CA LEU A 44 27.81 -44.21 -40.96
C LEU A 44 28.87 -43.95 -42.01
N THR A 45 28.51 -43.98 -43.32
CA THR A 45 29.45 -43.63 -44.38
C THR A 45 29.98 -42.22 -44.30
N GLY A 46 29.22 -41.30 -43.64
CA GLY A 46 29.65 -39.95 -43.34
C GLY A 46 30.92 -39.90 -42.48
N LEU A 47 31.06 -40.76 -41.48
CA LEU A 47 32.26 -40.84 -40.65
C LEU A 47 33.52 -41.27 -41.45
N GLY A 48 33.36 -42.05 -42.51
CA GLY A 48 34.46 -42.43 -43.35
C GLY A 48 35.19 -41.28 -44.04
N VAL A 49 34.50 -40.14 -44.21
CA VAL A 49 35.10 -38.91 -44.78
C VAL A 49 36.16 -38.31 -43.84
N LEU A 50 36.07 -38.55 -42.55
CA LEU A 50 37.08 -38.07 -41.56
C LEU A 50 38.42 -38.82 -41.77
N LEU A 51 38.39 -40.06 -42.35
CA LEU A 51 39.58 -40.86 -42.67
C LEU A 51 40.21 -40.44 -43.99
N ARG A 52 39.44 -39.79 -44.89
CA ARG A 52 39.93 -39.29 -46.19
C ARG A 52 39.36 -37.92 -46.50
N PRO A 53 39.78 -36.89 -45.75
CA PRO A 53 39.17 -35.54 -45.84
C PRO A 53 39.43 -34.80 -47.15
N ALA A 54 40.47 -35.19 -47.89
CA ALA A 54 40.84 -34.65 -49.21
C ALA A 54 39.96 -35.17 -50.38
N ASP A 55 39.32 -36.32 -50.19
CA ASP A 55 38.51 -36.96 -51.25
C ASP A 55 37.17 -37.47 -50.69
N PRO A 56 36.24 -36.57 -50.33
CA PRO A 56 34.91 -36.94 -49.84
C PRO A 56 34.04 -37.61 -50.91
N ALA A 57 34.32 -37.36 -52.20
CA ALA A 57 33.61 -37.93 -53.32
C ALA A 57 33.75 -39.46 -53.38
N CYS A 58 34.96 -39.96 -53.21
CA CYS A 58 35.24 -41.40 -53.20
C CYS A 58 34.57 -42.13 -52.04
N VAL A 59 34.59 -41.53 -50.82
CA VAL A 59 33.99 -42.11 -49.59
C VAL A 59 32.48 -42.16 -49.65
N LEU A 60 31.87 -41.08 -50.14
CA LEU A 60 30.43 -40.96 -50.28
C LEU A 60 29.85 -41.51 -51.56
N ARG A 61 30.73 -42.02 -52.45
CA ARG A 61 30.37 -42.53 -53.78
C ARG A 61 29.50 -41.54 -54.55
N ALA A 62 29.94 -40.31 -54.61
CA ALA A 62 29.25 -39.18 -55.23
C ALA A 62 30.18 -38.57 -56.31
N ASP A 63 30.03 -38.97 -57.53
CA ASP A 63 30.92 -38.54 -58.61
C ASP A 63 30.68 -37.03 -58.89
N GLY A 64 31.79 -36.29 -59.04
CA GLY A 64 31.74 -34.84 -59.26
C GLY A 64 31.63 -34.00 -57.99
N LEU A 65 31.58 -34.57 -56.79
CA LEU A 65 31.50 -33.80 -55.53
C LEU A 65 32.83 -33.13 -55.20
N HIS A 66 32.84 -31.77 -55.27
CA HIS A 66 34.05 -31.02 -55.01
C HIS A 66 34.35 -30.93 -53.49
N PRO A 67 35.57 -31.18 -52.98
CA PRO A 67 35.88 -31.18 -51.54
C PRO A 67 35.59 -29.89 -50.85
N ALA A 68 35.86 -28.72 -51.49
CA ALA A 68 35.57 -27.44 -50.91
C ALA A 68 34.06 -27.20 -50.69
N ALA A 69 33.21 -27.61 -51.64
CA ALA A 69 31.75 -27.51 -51.52
C ALA A 69 31.23 -28.41 -50.38
N TYR A 70 31.81 -29.60 -50.20
CA TYR A 70 31.48 -30.50 -49.10
C TYR A 70 31.79 -29.88 -47.73
N TRP A 71 33.04 -29.39 -47.54
CA TRP A 71 33.43 -28.81 -46.25
C TRP A 71 32.72 -27.51 -45.93
N THR A 72 32.36 -26.70 -46.91
CA THR A 72 31.49 -25.52 -46.70
C THR A 72 30.09 -25.93 -46.23
N ALA A 73 29.52 -26.99 -46.82
CA ALA A 73 28.22 -27.52 -46.36
C ALA A 73 28.30 -28.08 -44.92
N VAL A 74 29.40 -28.76 -44.56
CA VAL A 74 29.66 -29.24 -43.19
C VAL A 74 29.71 -28.05 -42.20
N ALA A 75 30.46 -27.02 -42.54
CA ALA A 75 30.59 -25.83 -41.69
C ALA A 75 29.23 -25.13 -41.48
N LEU A 76 28.43 -25.00 -42.54
CA LEU A 76 27.09 -24.41 -42.47
C LEU A 76 26.13 -25.23 -41.58
N LEU A 77 26.11 -26.55 -41.74
CA LEU A 77 25.25 -27.43 -40.94
C LEU A 77 25.66 -27.46 -39.46
N LEU A 78 26.96 -27.52 -39.17
CA LEU A 78 27.46 -27.44 -37.79
C LEU A 78 27.19 -26.06 -37.16
N GLY A 79 27.33 -24.99 -37.93
CA GLY A 79 26.98 -23.63 -37.47
C GLY A 79 25.49 -23.52 -37.16
N LEU A 80 24.63 -24.02 -38.04
CA LEU A 80 23.18 -24.05 -37.82
C LEU A 80 22.80 -24.86 -36.58
N LEU A 81 23.40 -26.06 -36.44
CA LEU A 81 23.19 -26.92 -35.27
C LEU A 81 23.64 -26.20 -33.97
N GLY A 82 24.79 -25.54 -34.01
CA GLY A 82 25.29 -24.75 -32.88
C GLY A 82 24.33 -23.62 -32.47
N VAL A 83 23.76 -22.89 -33.42
CA VAL A 83 22.75 -21.84 -33.16
C VAL A 83 21.47 -22.44 -32.55
N VAL A 84 20.98 -23.57 -33.08
CA VAL A 84 19.79 -24.24 -32.54
C VAL A 84 20.01 -24.73 -31.11
N VAL A 85 21.16 -25.37 -30.84
CA VAL A 85 21.52 -25.80 -29.48
C VAL A 85 21.67 -24.61 -28.54
N TRP A 86 22.30 -23.52 -28.98
CA TRP A 86 22.44 -22.31 -28.19
C TRP A 86 21.06 -21.67 -27.88
N GLN A 87 20.17 -21.55 -28.85
CA GLN A 87 18.81 -21.07 -28.65
C GLN A 87 18.00 -21.95 -27.69
N ALA A 88 18.10 -23.27 -27.85
CA ALA A 88 17.44 -24.24 -26.97
C ALA A 88 17.95 -24.12 -25.52
N THR A 89 19.28 -24.01 -25.33
CA THR A 89 19.86 -23.83 -23.99
C THR A 89 19.47 -22.48 -23.38
N GLN A 90 19.44 -21.40 -24.16
CA GLN A 90 18.96 -20.10 -23.69
C GLN A 90 17.48 -20.15 -23.32
N ALA A 91 16.63 -20.83 -24.08
CA ALA A 91 15.22 -21.00 -23.79
C ALA A 91 14.99 -21.80 -22.49
N VAL A 92 15.74 -22.92 -22.31
CA VAL A 92 15.69 -23.72 -21.07
C VAL A 92 16.17 -22.95 -19.86
N LEU A 93 17.29 -22.21 -19.98
CA LEU A 93 17.82 -21.37 -18.91
C LEU A 93 16.86 -20.23 -18.56
N ALA A 94 16.25 -19.59 -19.57
CA ALA A 94 15.27 -18.52 -19.37
C ALA A 94 13.98 -19.03 -18.70
N THR A 95 13.54 -20.25 -19.04
CA THR A 95 12.35 -20.88 -18.44
C THR A 95 12.62 -21.26 -16.98
N ASN A 96 13.77 -21.86 -16.69
CA ASN A 96 14.18 -22.18 -15.33
C ASN A 96 14.37 -20.92 -14.46
N HIS A 97 14.99 -19.85 -15.01
CA HIS A 97 15.11 -18.58 -14.28
C HIS A 97 13.76 -17.91 -14.01
N ARG A 98 12.79 -18.02 -14.90
CA ARG A 98 11.43 -17.49 -14.68
C ARG A 98 10.66 -18.30 -13.65
N GLN A 99 10.75 -19.62 -13.64
CA GLN A 99 10.09 -20.49 -12.65
C GLN A 99 10.68 -20.30 -11.22
N ILE A 100 11.98 -20.12 -11.09
CA ILE A 100 12.65 -19.92 -9.78
C ILE A 100 12.40 -18.50 -9.23
N ARG A 101 12.03 -17.50 -10.06
CA ARG A 101 11.87 -16.10 -9.66
C ARG A 101 10.43 -15.61 -9.60
N SER A 102 9.42 -16.37 -10.00
CA SER A 102 8.03 -15.93 -9.89
C SER A 102 7.52 -16.18 -8.47
N PRO A 103 7.22 -15.14 -7.66
CA PRO A 103 6.67 -15.30 -6.32
C PRO A 103 5.33 -16.06 -6.32
N HIS A 104 4.59 -16.06 -7.43
CA HIS A 104 3.30 -16.76 -7.58
C HIS A 104 3.37 -18.28 -7.51
N HIS A 105 4.55 -18.88 -7.70
CA HIS A 105 4.76 -20.33 -7.66
C HIS A 105 5.43 -20.81 -6.38
N THR A 106 5.41 -19.99 -5.32
CA THR A 106 5.96 -20.38 -4.01
C THR A 106 5.05 -21.43 -3.37
N PRO A 107 5.54 -22.66 -3.14
CA PRO A 107 4.75 -23.71 -2.48
C PRO A 107 4.33 -23.28 -1.07
N GLY A 108 3.06 -23.53 -0.71
CA GLY A 108 2.47 -23.09 0.57
C GLY A 108 1.76 -21.74 0.49
N THR A 109 1.86 -20.99 -0.64
CA THR A 109 1.01 -19.84 -0.90
C THR A 109 -0.37 -20.29 -1.41
N ALA A 110 -1.35 -19.39 -1.37
CA ALA A 110 -2.72 -19.66 -1.80
C ALA A 110 -2.78 -20.17 -3.24
N THR A 111 -3.50 -21.25 -3.44
CA THR A 111 -3.81 -21.78 -4.76
C THR A 111 -5.00 -21.03 -5.38
N ARG A 112 -5.25 -21.25 -6.68
CA ARG A 112 -6.44 -20.71 -7.35
C ARG A 112 -7.72 -21.10 -6.61
N ARG A 113 -7.80 -22.32 -6.06
CA ARG A 113 -8.94 -22.81 -5.29
C ARG A 113 -9.11 -22.03 -3.99
N ASP A 114 -8.01 -21.78 -3.29
CA ASP A 114 -8.04 -21.01 -2.03
C ASP A 114 -8.56 -19.59 -2.29
N VAL A 115 -8.04 -18.90 -3.31
CA VAL A 115 -8.52 -17.55 -3.71
C VAL A 115 -10.01 -17.59 -4.06
N THR A 116 -10.46 -18.61 -4.82
CA THR A 116 -11.89 -18.74 -5.19
C THR A 116 -12.79 -18.87 -3.96
N HIS A 117 -12.34 -19.57 -2.92
CA HIS A 117 -13.15 -19.85 -1.72
C HIS A 117 -13.03 -18.77 -0.63
N THR A 118 -11.99 -17.94 -0.62
CA THR A 118 -11.72 -16.99 0.47
C THR A 118 -11.79 -15.53 0.08
N ALA A 119 -11.36 -15.16 -1.14
CA ALA A 119 -11.12 -13.78 -1.54
C ALA A 119 -11.78 -13.38 -2.87
N SER A 120 -12.54 -14.27 -3.50
CA SER A 120 -13.14 -13.99 -4.81
C SER A 120 -14.38 -13.08 -4.71
N GLU A 121 -14.70 -12.43 -5.83
CA GLU A 121 -15.94 -11.66 -6.01
C GLU A 121 -17.19 -12.46 -5.61
N ARG A 122 -17.22 -13.75 -5.94
CA ARG A 122 -18.33 -14.64 -5.58
C ARG A 122 -18.53 -14.77 -4.07
N VAL A 123 -17.43 -14.84 -3.30
CA VAL A 123 -17.49 -14.89 -1.83
C VAL A 123 -17.97 -13.56 -1.26
N LEU A 124 -17.49 -12.46 -1.81
CA LEU A 124 -17.90 -11.11 -1.44
C LEU A 124 -19.42 -10.93 -1.67
N LEU A 125 -19.93 -11.26 -2.85
CA LEU A 125 -21.33 -11.10 -3.22
C LEU A 125 -22.29 -11.99 -2.42
N LYS A 126 -21.85 -13.14 -1.89
CA LYS A 126 -22.67 -13.95 -0.96
C LYS A 126 -23.01 -13.19 0.32
N ARG A 127 -22.15 -12.27 0.76
CA ARG A 127 -22.35 -11.45 1.97
C ARG A 127 -23.00 -10.10 1.68
N SER A 128 -23.28 -9.80 0.43
CA SER A 128 -23.69 -8.47 -0.02
C SER A 128 -24.91 -7.90 0.71
N ARG A 129 -25.89 -8.74 1.03
CA ARG A 129 -27.11 -8.32 1.78
C ARG A 129 -26.80 -7.89 3.22
N THR A 130 -25.79 -8.49 3.84
CA THR A 130 -25.34 -8.10 5.18
C THR A 130 -24.48 -6.86 5.10
N LEU A 131 -23.63 -6.76 4.06
CA LEU A 131 -22.71 -5.64 3.87
C LEU A 131 -23.44 -4.34 3.52
N ARG A 132 -24.46 -4.40 2.62
CA ARG A 132 -25.26 -3.27 2.18
C ARG A 132 -26.73 -3.65 2.03
N PRO A 133 -27.50 -3.58 3.13
CA PRO A 133 -28.91 -3.96 3.12
C PRO A 133 -29.79 -3.09 2.20
N SER A 134 -29.38 -1.85 1.91
CA SER A 134 -30.10 -0.93 1.01
C SER A 134 -30.13 -1.40 -0.45
N LEU A 135 -29.18 -2.25 -0.86
CA LEU A 135 -29.04 -2.69 -2.25
C LEU A 135 -29.70 -4.06 -2.49
N ARG A 136 -30.51 -4.16 -3.54
CA ARG A 136 -31.18 -5.44 -3.92
C ARG A 136 -30.25 -6.40 -4.68
N LYS A 137 -29.42 -5.87 -5.58
CA LYS A 137 -28.48 -6.63 -6.43
C LYS A 137 -27.16 -5.86 -6.53
N PRO A 138 -26.36 -5.81 -5.47
CA PRO A 138 -25.11 -5.08 -5.49
C PRO A 138 -24.08 -5.75 -6.41
N THR A 139 -23.25 -4.92 -7.03
CA THR A 139 -22.02 -5.31 -7.72
C THR A 139 -20.86 -5.40 -6.72
N ALA A 140 -19.76 -6.03 -7.11
CA ALA A 140 -18.62 -6.18 -6.21
C ALA A 140 -18.01 -4.85 -5.74
N PRO A 141 -17.84 -3.82 -6.58
CA PRO A 141 -17.33 -2.52 -6.13
C PRO A 141 -18.24 -1.79 -5.14
N GLU A 142 -19.55 -2.08 -5.15
CA GLU A 142 -20.49 -1.48 -4.19
C GLU A 142 -20.39 -2.07 -2.78
N VAL A 143 -19.76 -3.24 -2.63
CA VAL A 143 -19.67 -3.97 -1.35
C VAL A 143 -18.24 -4.34 -0.94
N GLY A 144 -17.23 -3.93 -1.72
CA GLY A 144 -15.84 -4.25 -1.42
C GLY A 144 -14.84 -3.51 -2.28
N TYR A 145 -13.58 -3.71 -1.94
CA TYR A 145 -12.41 -3.12 -2.61
C TYR A 145 -11.57 -4.21 -3.25
N GLN A 146 -11.24 -4.05 -4.53
CA GLN A 146 -10.34 -4.96 -5.23
C GLN A 146 -8.89 -4.66 -4.85
N LEU A 147 -8.26 -5.58 -4.12
CA LEU A 147 -6.86 -5.47 -3.70
C LEU A 147 -5.87 -5.76 -4.83
N GLY A 148 -6.32 -6.46 -5.87
CA GLY A 148 -5.52 -6.87 -7.02
C GLY A 148 -6.05 -8.16 -7.62
N ALA A 149 -5.18 -8.98 -8.25
CA ALA A 149 -5.52 -10.26 -8.83
C ALA A 149 -4.50 -11.35 -8.45
N ALA A 150 -4.96 -12.58 -8.26
CA ALA A 150 -4.12 -13.75 -8.06
C ALA A 150 -4.67 -14.93 -8.88
N HIS A 151 -3.79 -15.65 -9.58
CA HIS A 151 -4.17 -16.78 -10.48
C HIS A 151 -5.29 -16.41 -11.47
N GLY A 152 -5.30 -15.19 -11.99
CA GLY A 152 -6.31 -14.69 -12.94
C GLY A 152 -7.67 -14.38 -12.32
N GLN A 153 -7.79 -14.29 -10.99
CA GLN A 153 -9.00 -13.93 -10.27
C GLN A 153 -8.78 -12.66 -9.43
N GLY A 154 -9.80 -11.80 -9.36
CA GLY A 154 -9.80 -10.65 -8.45
C GLY A 154 -9.74 -11.08 -6.99
N VAL A 155 -8.87 -10.42 -6.22
CA VAL A 155 -8.77 -10.56 -4.76
C VAL A 155 -9.48 -9.38 -4.13
N TRP A 156 -10.49 -9.65 -3.30
CA TRP A 156 -11.40 -8.65 -2.76
C TRP A 156 -11.39 -8.63 -1.23
N ALA A 157 -11.40 -7.44 -0.68
CA ALA A 157 -11.79 -7.15 0.70
C ALA A 157 -13.22 -6.60 0.72
N SER A 158 -13.99 -6.89 1.76
CA SER A 158 -15.32 -6.30 1.92
C SER A 158 -15.25 -4.90 2.50
N VAL A 159 -16.31 -4.12 2.38
CA VAL A 159 -16.43 -2.79 3.02
C VAL A 159 -16.42 -2.83 4.56
N GLU A 160 -16.54 -4.02 5.17
CA GLU A 160 -16.38 -4.23 6.61
C GLU A 160 -14.95 -4.55 7.03
N ASP A 161 -14.09 -4.92 6.09
CA ASP A 161 -12.74 -5.37 6.43
C ASP A 161 -11.83 -4.16 6.72
N SER A 162 -11.16 -4.17 7.86
CA SER A 162 -10.05 -3.28 8.15
C SER A 162 -8.82 -3.68 7.32
N ILE A 163 -8.24 -2.71 6.58
CA ILE A 163 -7.19 -2.98 5.59
C ILE A 163 -5.91 -2.24 5.99
N LEU A 164 -4.91 -2.94 6.48
CA LEU A 164 -3.60 -2.35 6.75
C LEU A 164 -2.68 -2.50 5.54
N VAL A 165 -2.17 -1.38 5.02
CA VAL A 165 -1.19 -1.38 3.93
C VAL A 165 0.19 -1.01 4.47
N LEU A 166 1.16 -1.91 4.28
CA LEU A 166 2.55 -1.72 4.69
C LEU A 166 3.47 -1.66 3.47
N GLY A 167 4.28 -0.63 3.40
CA GLY A 167 5.28 -0.53 2.33
C GLY A 167 6.16 0.71 2.48
N PRO A 168 7.47 0.60 2.18
CA PRO A 168 8.41 1.71 2.27
C PRO A 168 8.06 2.84 1.28
N PRO A 169 8.73 3.99 1.38
CA PRO A 169 8.61 5.04 0.37
C PRO A 169 8.86 4.50 -1.04
N ARG A 170 8.09 4.99 -2.03
CA ARG A 170 8.17 4.61 -3.45
C ARG A 170 7.81 3.15 -3.77
N SER A 171 7.18 2.41 -2.87
CA SER A 171 6.69 1.05 -3.11
C SER A 171 5.40 0.98 -3.95
N GLY A 172 4.84 2.12 -4.34
CA GLY A 172 3.63 2.18 -5.16
C GLY A 172 2.31 2.18 -4.38
N LYS A 173 2.33 2.41 -3.07
CA LYS A 173 1.12 2.45 -2.20
C LYS A 173 0.00 3.32 -2.78
N GLY A 174 0.33 4.58 -3.10
CA GLY A 174 -0.63 5.53 -3.68
C GLY A 174 -1.17 5.05 -5.03
N LEU A 175 -0.27 4.63 -5.93
CA LEU A 175 -0.57 4.23 -7.30
C LEU A 175 -1.50 3.00 -7.39
N HIS A 176 -1.25 2.01 -6.52
CA HIS A 176 -1.92 0.71 -6.58
C HIS A 176 -3.10 0.59 -5.60
N MET A 177 -2.99 1.18 -4.41
CA MET A 177 -3.95 0.97 -3.33
C MET A 177 -4.82 2.20 -3.08
N VAL A 178 -4.22 3.33 -2.68
CA VAL A 178 -4.97 4.51 -2.21
C VAL A 178 -5.87 5.09 -3.30
N VAL A 179 -5.31 5.36 -4.49
CA VAL A 179 -6.07 5.93 -5.61
C VAL A 179 -7.23 5.02 -6.02
N ASN A 180 -6.97 3.70 -6.17
CA ASN A 180 -8.02 2.76 -6.53
C ASN A 180 -9.12 2.66 -5.45
N ALA A 181 -8.75 2.64 -4.16
CA ALA A 181 -9.72 2.61 -3.07
C ALA A 181 -10.61 3.86 -3.04
N ILE A 182 -10.04 5.06 -3.24
CA ILE A 182 -10.80 6.31 -3.34
C ILE A 182 -11.78 6.27 -4.53
N LEU A 183 -11.33 5.81 -5.69
CA LEU A 183 -12.16 5.73 -6.91
C LEU A 183 -13.29 4.69 -6.79
N ASP A 184 -13.02 3.57 -6.12
CA ASP A 184 -13.96 2.46 -5.95
C ASP A 184 -14.84 2.62 -4.70
N ALA A 185 -14.64 3.66 -3.88
CA ALA A 185 -15.42 3.87 -2.65
C ALA A 185 -16.91 4.12 -2.95
N PRO A 186 -17.81 3.28 -2.40
CA PRO A 186 -19.24 3.36 -2.69
C PRO A 186 -19.97 4.52 -1.99
N GLY A 187 -19.37 5.10 -0.96
CA GLY A 187 -19.91 6.18 -0.16
C GLY A 187 -18.94 7.34 0.03
N ALA A 188 -19.03 8.00 1.17
CA ALA A 188 -18.13 9.09 1.53
C ALA A 188 -16.69 8.62 1.69
N VAL A 189 -15.74 9.54 1.49
CA VAL A 189 -14.30 9.27 1.62
C VAL A 189 -13.63 10.36 2.44
N VAL A 190 -12.80 9.96 3.38
CA VAL A 190 -11.79 10.83 4.01
C VAL A 190 -10.42 10.28 3.64
N THR A 191 -9.58 11.11 3.06
CA THR A 191 -8.23 10.72 2.70
C THR A 191 -7.21 11.74 3.16
N THR A 192 -6.08 11.26 3.65
CA THR A 192 -4.94 12.06 4.09
C THR A 192 -3.80 11.92 3.11
N SER A 193 -3.02 12.96 2.92
CA SER A 193 -1.78 12.90 2.15
C SER A 193 -0.86 14.08 2.47
N THR A 194 0.44 13.86 2.33
CA THR A 194 1.46 14.92 2.39
C THR A 194 1.69 15.58 1.02
N ARG A 195 1.06 15.05 -0.04
CA ARG A 195 1.22 15.49 -1.43
C ARG A 195 -0.12 15.42 -2.17
N PRO A 196 -0.34 16.27 -3.17
CA PRO A 196 -1.60 16.27 -3.92
C PRO A 196 -1.72 15.13 -4.96
N ASP A 197 -0.84 14.12 -4.97
CA ASP A 197 -0.76 13.10 -6.02
C ASP A 197 -2.08 12.30 -6.16
N ALA A 198 -2.64 11.82 -5.05
CA ALA A 198 -3.92 11.10 -5.06
C ALA A 198 -5.08 12.02 -5.42
N LEU A 199 -5.07 13.26 -4.89
CA LEU A 199 -6.07 14.27 -5.17
C LEU A 199 -6.14 14.59 -6.67
N THR A 200 -5.00 14.83 -7.35
CA THR A 200 -5.01 15.20 -8.77
C THR A 200 -5.68 14.16 -9.66
N VAL A 201 -5.54 12.88 -9.33
CA VAL A 201 -6.15 11.77 -10.10
C VAL A 201 -7.63 11.59 -9.78
N THR A 202 -8.03 11.77 -8.50
CA THR A 202 -9.34 11.31 -8.03
C THR A 202 -10.37 12.42 -7.87
N LEU A 203 -9.96 13.70 -7.78
CA LEU A 203 -10.83 14.84 -7.48
C LEU A 203 -12.02 14.92 -8.44
N LYS A 204 -11.79 14.98 -9.76
CA LYS A 204 -12.84 15.09 -10.75
C LYS A 204 -13.76 13.86 -10.80
N ALA A 205 -13.19 12.67 -10.59
CA ALA A 205 -13.98 11.45 -10.49
C ALA A 205 -14.92 11.49 -9.28
N ARG A 206 -14.44 11.99 -8.14
CA ARG A 206 -15.22 12.10 -6.91
C ARG A 206 -16.26 13.25 -6.95
N GLU A 207 -15.99 14.34 -7.69
CA GLU A 207 -16.99 15.39 -7.95
C GLU A 207 -18.23 14.87 -8.66
N ARG A 208 -18.10 13.77 -9.41
CA ARG A 208 -19.24 13.09 -10.07
C ARG A 208 -20.06 12.20 -9.12
N VAL A 209 -19.51 11.90 -7.94
CA VAL A 209 -20.16 11.04 -6.93
C VAL A 209 -20.85 11.87 -5.84
N GLY A 210 -20.21 12.94 -5.40
CA GLY A 210 -20.72 13.80 -4.32
C GLY A 210 -19.87 15.07 -4.15
N PRO A 211 -20.17 15.89 -3.12
CA PRO A 211 -19.40 17.10 -2.86
C PRO A 211 -17.94 16.77 -2.52
N VAL A 212 -17.03 17.58 -3.04
CA VAL A 212 -15.60 17.44 -2.76
C VAL A 212 -15.14 18.62 -1.94
N ALA A 213 -14.42 18.34 -0.87
CA ALA A 213 -13.82 19.33 0.02
C ALA A 213 -12.31 19.08 0.17
N VAL A 214 -11.55 20.17 0.23
CA VAL A 214 -10.09 20.11 0.39
C VAL A 214 -9.72 20.96 1.61
N PHE A 215 -9.24 20.32 2.67
CA PHE A 215 -8.65 20.99 3.81
C PHE A 215 -7.15 21.04 3.63
N ASP A 216 -6.65 22.20 3.24
CA ASP A 216 -5.24 22.46 2.92
C ASP A 216 -4.74 23.72 3.65
N PRO A 217 -4.57 23.65 4.96
CA PRO A 217 -4.19 24.83 5.77
C PRO A 217 -2.82 25.38 5.42
N GLN A 218 -1.96 24.60 4.79
CA GLN A 218 -0.60 24.99 4.39
C GLN A 218 -0.50 25.38 2.92
N HIS A 219 -1.59 25.36 2.18
CA HIS A 219 -1.64 25.68 0.75
C HIS A 219 -0.69 24.85 -0.13
N LEU A 220 -0.66 23.52 0.09
CA LEU A 220 0.11 22.56 -0.71
C LEU A 220 -0.47 22.41 -2.12
N ALA A 221 -1.78 22.59 -2.25
CA ALA A 221 -2.53 22.46 -3.51
C ALA A 221 -3.21 23.81 -3.89
N LYS A 222 -2.42 24.88 -3.96
CA LYS A 222 -2.92 26.21 -4.35
C LYS A 222 -3.64 26.18 -5.69
N GLY A 223 -4.79 26.84 -5.77
CA GLY A 223 -5.56 27.03 -7.02
C GLY A 223 -6.70 26.07 -7.22
N LEU A 224 -6.95 25.17 -6.29
CA LEU A 224 -8.21 24.46 -6.25
C LEU A 224 -9.33 25.39 -5.74
N PRO A 225 -10.58 25.23 -6.23
CA PRO A 225 -11.71 26.05 -5.79
C PRO A 225 -11.90 25.87 -4.29
N ALA A 226 -12.12 26.98 -3.61
CA ALA A 226 -12.44 27.17 -2.19
C ALA A 226 -11.93 26.08 -1.25
N GLY A 227 -10.81 26.35 -0.60
CA GLY A 227 -10.38 25.53 0.54
C GLY A 227 -11.50 25.48 1.58
N LEU A 228 -11.80 24.28 2.04
CA LEU A 228 -12.74 24.06 3.12
C LEU A 228 -12.26 24.81 4.36
N ARG A 229 -13.15 25.53 5.02
CA ARG A 229 -12.96 26.07 6.36
C ARG A 229 -13.72 25.23 7.37
N TRP A 230 -13.02 24.75 8.39
CA TRP A 230 -13.59 23.94 9.46
C TRP A 230 -13.40 24.63 10.81
N SER A 231 -14.48 24.80 11.56
CA SER A 231 -14.38 25.40 12.89
C SER A 231 -13.93 24.37 13.92
N ILE A 232 -12.78 24.63 14.54
CA ILE A 232 -12.26 23.81 15.64
C ILE A 232 -13.13 23.90 16.90
N VAL A 233 -13.96 24.96 17.04
CA VAL A 233 -14.79 25.25 18.21
C VAL A 233 -16.22 24.72 18.03
N ARG A 234 -16.74 24.65 16.81
CA ARG A 234 -18.12 24.26 16.51
C ARG A 234 -18.51 22.95 17.19
N GLY A 235 -19.63 22.91 17.86
CA GLY A 235 -20.19 21.74 18.53
C GLY A 235 -19.56 21.41 19.87
N CYS A 236 -18.51 22.16 20.29
CA CYS A 236 -17.90 21.97 21.61
C CYS A 236 -18.75 22.50 22.78
N GLU A 237 -19.96 23.03 22.51
CA GLU A 237 -21.01 23.24 23.51
C GLU A 237 -21.42 21.90 24.15
N ASP A 238 -21.35 20.80 23.39
CA ASP A 238 -21.43 19.44 23.91
C ASP A 238 -20.08 19.02 24.51
N PRO A 239 -20.05 18.66 25.82
CA PRO A 239 -18.81 18.24 26.47
C PRO A 239 -18.13 17.05 25.81
N LEU A 240 -18.88 16.09 25.28
CA LEU A 240 -18.30 14.91 24.61
C LEU A 240 -17.54 15.32 23.35
N THR A 241 -18.10 16.20 22.55
CA THR A 241 -17.44 16.74 21.35
C THR A 241 -16.15 17.48 21.70
N ALA A 242 -16.18 18.31 22.77
CA ALA A 242 -14.97 18.98 23.25
C ALA A 242 -13.88 18.00 23.72
N MET A 243 -14.26 16.94 24.43
CA MET A 243 -13.33 15.87 24.87
C MET A 243 -12.69 15.14 23.70
N ILE A 244 -13.47 14.72 22.70
CA ILE A 244 -12.99 14.02 21.51
C ILE A 244 -11.99 14.90 20.75
N ARG A 245 -12.36 16.15 20.51
CA ARG A 245 -11.52 17.11 19.78
C ARG A 245 -10.23 17.44 20.52
N ALA A 246 -10.30 17.64 21.84
CA ALA A 246 -9.13 17.83 22.68
C ALA A 246 -8.21 16.59 22.68
N THR A 247 -8.79 15.40 22.62
CA THR A 247 -8.01 14.14 22.52
C THR A 247 -7.25 14.08 21.21
N GLY A 248 -7.88 14.38 20.07
CA GLY A 248 -7.21 14.44 18.75
C GLY A 248 -6.07 15.46 18.73
N LEU A 249 -6.30 16.66 19.29
CA LEU A 249 -5.28 17.72 19.39
C LEU A 249 -4.10 17.31 20.26
N ALA A 250 -4.36 16.73 21.45
CA ALA A 250 -3.32 16.38 22.42
C ALA A 250 -2.47 15.20 21.94
N SER A 251 -3.10 14.15 21.44
CA SER A 251 -2.38 12.92 20.98
C SER A 251 -1.43 13.20 19.81
N ALA A 252 -1.83 14.06 18.89
CA ALA A 252 -1.01 14.41 17.74
C ALA A 252 0.23 15.25 18.11
N THR A 253 0.35 15.72 19.37
CA THR A 253 1.61 16.33 19.88
C THR A 253 2.71 15.30 20.04
N GLY A 254 2.37 14.01 20.19
CA GLY A 254 3.32 12.94 20.45
C GLY A 254 3.87 12.87 21.87
N LEU A 255 3.32 13.66 22.80
CA LEU A 255 3.77 13.65 24.21
C LEU A 255 3.58 12.30 24.88
N GLY A 256 2.50 11.57 24.55
CA GLY A 256 2.20 10.23 25.07
C GLY A 256 3.05 9.12 24.46
N GLY A 257 3.80 9.39 23.37
CA GLY A 257 4.75 8.46 22.77
C GLY A 257 5.92 8.18 23.72
N GLY A 258 6.37 6.93 23.79
CA GLY A 258 7.31 6.41 24.80
C GLY A 258 8.70 7.06 24.92
N SER A 259 8.95 8.19 24.26
CA SER A 259 10.20 8.96 24.31
C SER A 259 10.27 9.98 25.44
N THR A 260 9.13 10.34 26.06
CA THR A 260 9.04 11.36 27.11
C THR A 260 8.72 10.69 28.45
N GLU A 261 9.54 10.98 29.48
CA GLU A 261 9.27 10.51 30.86
C GLU A 261 7.93 11.08 31.34
N ASN A 262 7.04 10.21 31.84
CA ASN A 262 5.66 10.54 32.22
C ASN A 262 4.81 11.17 31.09
N GLY A 263 5.11 10.86 29.81
CA GLY A 263 4.45 11.47 28.66
C GLY A 263 2.93 11.36 28.69
N GLY A 264 2.38 10.21 29.11
CA GLY A 264 0.94 10.04 29.26
C GLY A 264 0.28 10.98 30.28
N PHE A 265 0.99 11.31 31.37
CA PHE A 265 0.53 12.30 32.34
C PHE A 265 0.45 13.69 31.72
N TRP A 266 1.50 14.12 31.02
CA TRP A 266 1.54 15.43 30.37
C TRP A 266 0.52 15.56 29.24
N GLU A 267 0.34 14.50 28.44
CA GLU A 267 -0.74 14.47 27.45
C GLU A 267 -2.12 14.58 28.10
N GLY A 268 -2.36 13.90 29.24
CA GLY A 268 -3.59 13.98 30.01
C GLY A 268 -3.88 15.41 30.50
N MET A 269 -2.87 16.09 31.04
CA MET A 269 -2.97 17.49 31.47
C MET A 269 -3.26 18.43 30.29
N THR A 270 -2.56 18.25 29.18
CA THR A 270 -2.79 19.00 27.93
C THR A 270 -4.22 18.84 27.44
N ARG A 271 -4.71 17.59 27.38
CA ARG A 271 -6.08 17.28 26.97
C ARG A 271 -7.11 17.95 27.89
N SER A 272 -6.90 17.88 29.21
CA SER A 272 -7.82 18.52 30.19
C SER A 272 -7.90 20.04 30.04
N ALA A 273 -6.78 20.68 29.76
CA ALA A 273 -6.78 22.12 29.47
C ALA A 273 -7.47 22.42 28.14
N LEU A 274 -7.15 21.70 27.07
CA LEU A 274 -7.74 21.92 25.74
C LEU A 274 -9.25 21.69 25.72
N GLN A 275 -9.76 20.64 26.40
CA GLN A 275 -11.21 20.39 26.44
C GLN A 275 -11.96 21.52 27.14
N ALA A 276 -11.41 22.05 28.24
CA ALA A 276 -12.00 23.18 28.94
C ALA A 276 -11.98 24.46 28.10
N MET A 277 -10.86 24.75 27.42
CA MET A 277 -10.75 25.93 26.55
C MET A 277 -11.68 25.82 25.33
N LEU A 278 -11.79 24.65 24.68
CA LEU A 278 -12.70 24.42 23.55
C LEU A 278 -14.16 24.59 23.96
N HIS A 279 -14.55 24.04 25.11
CA HIS A 279 -15.90 24.16 25.65
C HIS A 279 -16.25 25.62 26.03
N ALA A 280 -15.33 26.30 26.70
CA ALA A 280 -15.49 27.73 27.01
C ALA A 280 -15.65 28.58 25.74
N ALA A 281 -14.83 28.32 24.73
CA ALA A 281 -14.89 29.02 23.46
C ALA A 281 -16.23 28.83 22.74
N ALA A 282 -16.77 27.60 22.75
CA ALA A 282 -18.06 27.32 22.15
C ALA A 282 -19.22 27.99 22.89
N LEU A 283 -19.24 27.92 24.22
CA LEU A 283 -20.29 28.50 25.06
C LEU A 283 -20.38 30.02 24.93
N ASP A 284 -19.25 30.72 24.77
CA ASP A 284 -19.18 32.17 24.68
C ASP A 284 -19.06 32.70 23.23
N GLY A 285 -19.23 31.81 22.20
CA GLY A 285 -19.15 32.20 20.81
C GLY A 285 -17.76 32.69 20.36
N ARG A 286 -16.70 32.24 21.04
CA ARG A 286 -15.30 32.53 20.70
C ARG A 286 -14.82 31.74 19.48
N SER A 287 -13.74 32.19 18.90
CA SER A 287 -13.15 31.64 17.68
C SER A 287 -11.84 30.89 17.93
N ALA A 288 -11.27 30.28 16.90
CA ALA A 288 -9.92 29.74 16.95
C ALA A 288 -8.84 30.79 17.27
N ARG A 289 -9.12 32.09 17.01
CA ARG A 289 -8.22 33.19 17.38
C ARG A 289 -8.12 33.36 18.90
N ASP A 290 -9.25 33.22 19.60
CA ASP A 290 -9.31 33.29 21.05
C ASP A 290 -8.60 32.08 21.68
N LEU A 291 -8.82 30.86 21.13
CA LEU A 291 -8.07 29.66 21.54
C LEU A 291 -6.56 29.84 21.40
N PHE A 292 -6.11 30.41 20.28
CA PHE A 292 -4.70 30.72 20.09
C PHE A 292 -4.18 31.74 21.07
N ALA A 293 -4.95 32.80 21.34
CA ALA A 293 -4.59 33.79 22.35
C ALA A 293 -4.46 33.16 23.74
N TRP A 294 -5.42 32.35 24.16
CA TRP A 294 -5.39 31.64 25.44
C TRP A 294 -4.21 30.65 25.54
N SER A 295 -3.82 30.02 24.44
CA SER A 295 -2.69 29.08 24.44
C SER A 295 -1.32 29.72 24.71
N ASN A 296 -1.19 31.05 24.55
CA ASN A 296 0.10 31.73 24.67
C ASN A 296 0.61 31.79 26.12
N SER A 297 -0.27 31.83 27.12
CA SER A 297 0.12 31.79 28.54
C SER A 297 -1.00 31.25 29.40
N PRO A 298 -0.68 30.62 30.56
CA PRO A 298 -1.70 30.25 31.55
C PRO A 298 -2.60 31.39 31.97
N SER A 299 -2.05 32.59 32.17
CA SER A 299 -2.81 33.78 32.55
C SER A 299 -3.80 34.23 31.45
N ALA A 300 -3.50 34.06 30.19
CA ALA A 300 -4.44 34.34 29.11
C ALA A 300 -5.67 33.42 29.14
N ALA A 301 -5.53 32.18 29.62
CA ALA A 301 -6.62 31.22 29.72
C ALA A 301 -7.49 31.37 30.98
N GLU A 302 -7.19 32.31 31.89
CA GLU A 302 -8.06 32.68 33.01
C GLU A 302 -9.44 33.17 32.51
N ASP A 303 -9.50 33.80 31.32
CA ASP A 303 -10.74 34.17 30.64
C ASP A 303 -11.62 32.93 30.35
N ALA A 304 -11.03 31.85 29.83
CA ALA A 304 -11.75 30.59 29.61
C ALA A 304 -12.26 29.95 30.92
N ALA A 305 -11.47 30.00 31.99
CA ALA A 305 -11.90 29.52 33.30
C ALA A 305 -13.07 30.35 33.87
N ALA A 306 -13.02 31.69 33.70
CA ALA A 306 -14.09 32.60 34.12
C ALA A 306 -15.40 32.35 33.33
N ILE A 307 -15.32 32.12 32.02
CA ILE A 307 -16.49 31.75 31.20
C ILE A 307 -17.12 30.45 31.76
N LEU A 308 -16.34 29.42 32.02
CA LEU A 308 -16.84 28.16 32.54
C LEU A 308 -17.40 28.27 33.97
N ALA A 309 -16.90 29.18 34.77
CA ALA A 309 -17.40 29.42 36.11
C ALA A 309 -18.77 30.12 36.12
N SER A 310 -19.08 30.94 35.10
CA SER A 310 -20.28 31.77 35.04
C SER A 310 -21.36 31.25 34.10
N HIS A 311 -21.01 30.47 33.08
CA HIS A 311 -21.95 30.02 32.04
C HIS A 311 -22.82 28.85 32.51
N PRO A 312 -24.17 28.95 32.42
CA PRO A 312 -25.07 27.91 32.92
C PRO A 312 -24.97 26.55 32.19
N GLY A 313 -24.47 26.53 30.93
CA GLY A 313 -24.24 25.34 30.13
C GLY A 313 -22.86 24.71 30.35
N ALA A 314 -22.03 25.25 31.24
CA ALA A 314 -20.68 24.73 31.46
C ALA A 314 -20.71 23.36 32.14
N ALA A 315 -19.87 22.45 31.64
CA ALA A 315 -19.68 21.12 32.23
C ALA A 315 -19.14 21.25 33.67
N THR A 316 -19.80 20.55 34.59
CA THR A 316 -19.48 20.63 36.03
C THR A 316 -18.03 20.27 36.32
N GLY A 317 -17.31 21.15 37.00
CA GLY A 317 -15.92 20.92 37.41
C GLY A 317 -14.85 21.29 36.37
N TRP A 318 -15.22 21.61 35.14
CA TRP A 318 -14.21 21.88 34.08
C TRP A 318 -13.50 23.22 34.29
N GLY A 319 -14.23 24.25 34.76
CA GLY A 319 -13.63 25.55 35.13
C GLY A 319 -12.60 25.39 36.25
N GLN A 320 -12.97 24.68 37.34
CA GLN A 320 -12.07 24.40 38.44
C GLN A 320 -10.86 23.54 38.03
N SER A 321 -11.05 22.57 37.11
CA SER A 321 -9.95 21.76 36.58
C SER A 321 -8.96 22.63 35.81
N LEU A 322 -9.43 23.53 34.96
CA LEU A 322 -8.57 24.45 34.21
C LEU A 322 -7.84 25.42 35.18
N GLU A 323 -8.54 25.97 36.14
CA GLU A 323 -7.95 26.84 37.16
C GLU A 323 -6.88 26.14 37.97
N ALA A 324 -7.10 24.89 38.38
CA ALA A 324 -6.11 24.08 39.08
C ALA A 324 -4.81 23.85 38.24
N ILE A 325 -4.93 23.71 36.91
CA ILE A 325 -3.77 23.63 36.01
C ILE A 325 -3.05 24.98 35.94
N ILE A 326 -3.79 26.09 35.83
CA ILE A 326 -3.24 27.46 35.76
C ILE A 326 -2.50 27.82 37.05
N GLN A 327 -3.05 27.43 38.22
CA GLN A 327 -2.50 27.73 39.53
C GLN A 327 -1.52 26.67 40.07
N ALA A 328 -1.23 25.62 39.32
CA ALA A 328 -0.27 24.58 39.70
C ALA A 328 1.12 25.19 39.96
N ASP A 329 1.99 24.43 40.62
CA ASP A 329 3.38 24.85 40.78
C ASP A 329 4.03 25.17 39.43
N PRO A 330 4.99 26.13 39.37
CA PRO A 330 5.51 26.62 38.10
C PRO A 330 6.04 25.53 37.15
N ARG A 331 6.65 24.44 37.65
CA ARG A 331 7.18 23.37 36.81
C ARG A 331 6.07 22.56 36.18
N THR A 332 5.10 22.14 36.97
CA THR A 332 3.94 21.36 36.49
C THR A 332 3.10 22.20 35.53
N ARG A 333 2.79 23.44 35.88
CA ARG A 333 2.06 24.35 35.02
C ARG A 333 2.74 24.57 33.67
N ASP A 334 4.02 24.95 33.70
CA ASP A 334 4.74 25.29 32.47
C ASP A 334 4.95 24.04 31.56
N SER A 335 5.10 22.85 32.17
CA SER A 335 5.16 21.58 31.40
C SER A 335 3.81 21.25 30.76
N ALA A 336 2.70 21.36 31.48
CA ALA A 336 1.37 21.14 30.91
C ALA A 336 1.06 22.18 29.82
N TRP A 337 1.44 23.45 30.05
CA TRP A 337 1.21 24.50 29.08
C TRP A 337 2.05 24.40 27.82
N MET A 338 3.23 23.77 27.91
CA MET A 338 4.03 23.44 26.73
C MET A 338 3.25 22.51 25.79
N GLY A 339 2.52 21.53 26.31
CA GLY A 339 1.65 20.67 25.54
C GLY A 339 0.52 21.44 24.84
N VAL A 340 -0.15 22.36 25.56
CA VAL A 340 -1.20 23.22 25.00
C VAL A 340 -0.65 24.08 23.86
N LYS A 341 0.49 24.75 24.09
CA LYS A 341 1.18 25.53 23.04
C LYS A 341 1.54 24.65 21.82
N GLN A 342 2.04 23.45 22.03
CA GLN A 342 2.41 22.56 20.95
C GLN A 342 1.19 22.11 20.14
N ALA A 343 0.07 21.77 20.79
CA ALA A 343 -1.16 21.35 20.13
C ALA A 343 -1.75 22.44 19.23
N LEU A 344 -1.66 23.71 19.63
CA LEU A 344 -2.21 24.86 18.93
C LEU A 344 -1.16 25.71 18.19
N ALA A 345 0.12 25.29 18.18
CA ALA A 345 1.22 26.05 17.57
C ALA A 345 1.00 26.38 16.10
N CYS A 346 0.31 25.50 15.36
CA CYS A 346 0.03 25.71 13.94
C CYS A 346 -0.88 26.93 13.68
N LEU A 347 -1.67 27.37 14.68
CA LEU A 347 -2.52 28.56 14.58
C LEU A 347 -1.72 29.87 14.52
N ALA A 348 -0.41 29.84 14.80
CA ALA A 348 0.48 30.98 14.61
C ALA A 348 0.64 31.37 13.12
N ASP A 349 0.41 30.43 12.18
CA ASP A 349 0.34 30.75 10.75
C ASP A 349 -1.05 31.34 10.43
N PRO A 350 -1.13 32.60 9.94
CA PRO A 350 -2.41 33.22 9.62
C PRO A 350 -3.26 32.43 8.62
N ARG A 351 -2.63 31.66 7.72
CA ARG A 351 -3.33 30.82 6.74
C ARG A 351 -4.04 29.65 7.42
N VAL A 352 -3.34 29.00 8.35
CA VAL A 352 -3.89 27.91 9.16
C VAL A 352 -5.02 28.43 10.04
N LEU A 353 -4.81 29.57 10.70
CA LEU A 353 -5.82 30.21 11.55
C LEU A 353 -7.08 30.57 10.75
N ASP A 354 -6.92 31.09 9.53
CA ASP A 354 -8.04 31.40 8.64
C ASP A 354 -8.82 30.12 8.23
N SER A 355 -8.12 29.02 7.95
CA SER A 355 -8.74 27.73 7.56
C SER A 355 -9.61 27.10 8.67
N VAL A 356 -9.39 27.49 9.94
CA VAL A 356 -10.18 27.01 11.10
C VAL A 356 -11.07 28.08 11.72
N SER A 357 -11.20 29.21 11.04
CA SER A 357 -12.06 30.34 11.45
C SER A 357 -13.08 30.69 10.36
N PRO A 358 -14.05 29.78 10.07
CA PRO A 358 -15.08 30.06 9.06
C PRO A 358 -15.98 31.23 9.47
N GLY A 359 -16.49 31.93 8.46
CA GLY A 359 -17.61 32.86 8.66
C GLY A 359 -18.92 32.11 8.96
N PRO A 360 -19.99 32.86 9.32
CA PRO A 360 -21.27 32.27 9.71
C PRO A 360 -21.87 31.32 8.66
N ASP A 361 -21.71 31.64 7.38
CA ASP A 361 -22.28 30.89 6.26
C ASP A 361 -21.29 29.90 5.62
N GLU A 362 -20.05 29.84 6.10
CA GLU A 362 -18.98 28.99 5.55
C GLU A 362 -18.74 27.71 6.35
N SER A 363 -19.60 27.43 7.32
CA SER A 363 -19.41 26.31 8.25
C SER A 363 -19.61 24.97 7.55
N PHE A 364 -18.59 24.14 7.54
CA PHE A 364 -18.67 22.76 7.07
C PHE A 364 -19.65 21.95 7.92
N ASP A 365 -20.58 21.27 7.27
CA ASP A 365 -21.53 20.37 7.90
C ASP A 365 -21.11 18.89 7.68
N PRO A 366 -20.55 18.22 8.69
CA PRO A 366 -20.10 16.84 8.57
C PRO A 366 -21.22 15.86 8.24
N GLU A 367 -22.42 16.05 8.80
CA GLU A 367 -23.55 15.14 8.59
C GLU A 367 -24.06 15.22 7.15
N ALA A 368 -24.35 16.42 6.65
CA ALA A 368 -24.77 16.63 5.27
C ALA A 368 -23.71 16.14 4.27
N PHE A 369 -22.43 16.35 4.59
CA PHE A 369 -21.32 15.89 3.77
C PHE A 369 -21.27 14.35 3.66
N LEU A 370 -21.39 13.63 4.78
CA LEU A 370 -21.40 12.17 4.81
C LEU A 370 -22.62 11.59 4.09
N ARG A 371 -23.80 12.16 4.31
CA ARG A 371 -25.05 11.73 3.65
C ARG A 371 -25.03 11.88 2.13
N ASN A 372 -24.29 12.86 1.61
CA ASN A 372 -24.16 13.14 0.19
C ASN A 372 -22.92 12.47 -0.46
N ASN A 373 -22.35 11.44 0.15
CA ASN A 373 -21.15 10.72 -0.34
C ASN A 373 -19.95 11.63 -0.60
N GLY A 374 -19.75 12.62 0.27
CA GLY A 374 -18.69 13.61 0.14
C GLY A 374 -17.30 13.00 0.15
N THR A 375 -16.35 13.67 -0.50
CA THR A 375 -14.93 13.29 -0.46
C THR A 375 -14.11 14.43 0.14
N LEU A 376 -13.48 14.15 1.29
CA LEU A 376 -12.59 15.08 1.98
C LEU A 376 -11.13 14.70 1.76
N TYR A 377 -10.37 15.62 1.20
CA TYR A 377 -8.92 15.55 1.10
C TYR A 377 -8.30 16.40 2.21
N LEU A 378 -7.52 15.76 3.07
CA LEU A 378 -6.76 16.40 4.13
C LEU A 378 -5.29 16.46 3.72
N LEU A 379 -4.82 17.64 3.35
CA LEU A 379 -3.45 17.87 2.91
C LEU A 379 -2.67 18.58 4.00
N ALA A 380 -1.60 17.97 4.49
CA ALA A 380 -0.70 18.59 5.46
C ALA A 380 0.70 18.00 5.36
N THR A 381 1.70 18.74 5.80
CA THR A 381 3.09 18.22 5.90
C THR A 381 3.43 17.93 7.35
N GLY A 382 4.07 16.79 7.59
CA GLY A 382 4.68 16.46 8.88
C GLY A 382 6.05 17.11 9.08
N ALA A 383 6.50 17.95 8.15
CA ALA A 383 7.84 18.56 8.18
C ALA A 383 7.80 19.96 8.76
N GLY A 384 8.72 20.25 9.67
CA GLY A 384 8.90 21.57 10.29
C GLY A 384 8.53 21.61 11.77
N SER A 385 8.86 22.72 12.43
CA SER A 385 8.59 22.95 13.85
C SER A 385 7.10 23.20 14.17
N VAL A 386 6.30 23.44 13.14
CA VAL A 386 4.85 23.75 13.26
C VAL A 386 4.09 22.86 12.28
N THR A 387 3.52 21.78 12.77
CA THR A 387 2.74 20.84 11.96
C THR A 387 1.24 21.08 12.17
N SER A 388 0.44 20.97 11.10
CA SER A 388 -1.03 20.98 11.19
C SER A 388 -1.61 19.60 11.56
N GLY A 389 -0.75 18.64 11.92
CA GLY A 389 -1.16 17.31 12.36
C GLY A 389 -2.25 17.28 13.43
N PRO A 390 -2.14 18.05 14.53
CA PRO A 390 -3.18 18.12 15.54
C PRO A 390 -4.55 18.54 15.00
N LEU A 391 -4.60 19.50 14.08
CA LEU A 391 -5.86 19.92 13.45
C LEU A 391 -6.44 18.82 12.56
N VAL A 392 -5.60 18.13 11.78
CA VAL A 392 -6.03 17.02 10.94
C VAL A 392 -6.57 15.88 11.78
N ALA A 393 -5.89 15.51 12.89
CA ALA A 393 -6.37 14.49 13.81
C ALA A 393 -7.73 14.88 14.41
N ALA A 394 -7.86 16.09 14.94
CA ALA A 394 -9.12 16.57 15.52
C ALA A 394 -10.27 16.59 14.50
N PHE A 395 -9.98 16.94 13.24
CA PHE A 395 -10.98 16.95 12.18
C PHE A 395 -11.44 15.54 11.79
N ILE A 396 -10.51 14.58 11.70
CA ILE A 396 -10.87 13.18 11.42
C ILE A 396 -11.70 12.60 12.56
N GLU A 397 -11.31 12.86 13.83
CA GLU A 397 -12.07 12.41 15.00
C GLU A 397 -13.50 12.98 15.02
N ASP A 398 -13.69 14.26 14.68
CA ASP A 398 -14.99 14.91 14.54
C ASP A 398 -15.88 14.21 13.48
N LEU A 399 -15.30 13.90 12.31
CA LEU A 399 -16.00 13.18 11.24
C LEU A 399 -16.32 11.73 11.61
N VAL A 400 -15.40 11.05 12.26
CA VAL A 400 -15.58 9.66 12.73
C VAL A 400 -16.70 9.60 13.75
N GLU A 401 -16.76 10.54 14.70
CA GLU A 401 -17.83 10.57 15.69
C GLU A 401 -19.18 10.89 15.04
N THR A 402 -19.25 11.87 14.15
CA THR A 402 -20.45 12.14 13.36
C THR A 402 -20.91 10.90 12.59
N ALA A 403 -19.97 10.16 11.97
CA ALA A 403 -20.26 8.93 11.26
C ALA A 403 -20.80 7.82 12.18
N ARG A 404 -20.27 7.70 13.41
CA ARG A 404 -20.78 6.77 14.44
C ARG A 404 -22.18 7.11 14.88
N HIS A 405 -22.48 8.38 15.11
CA HIS A 405 -23.83 8.85 15.45
C HIS A 405 -24.83 8.54 14.31
N LEU A 406 -24.45 8.82 13.06
CA LEU A 406 -25.25 8.48 11.89
C LEU A 406 -25.45 6.97 11.75
N ALA A 407 -24.41 6.17 11.97
CA ALA A 407 -24.50 4.72 11.95
C ALA A 407 -25.49 4.19 13.01
N ALA A 408 -25.37 4.69 14.25
CA ALA A 408 -26.24 4.30 15.35
C ALA A 408 -27.73 4.61 15.08
N ALA A 409 -28.01 5.69 14.34
CA ALA A 409 -29.36 6.06 13.92
C ALA A 409 -29.85 5.34 12.66
N SER A 410 -28.98 4.54 11.99
CA SER A 410 -29.28 3.87 10.73
C SER A 410 -29.69 2.40 10.93
N PRO A 411 -30.43 1.78 9.99
CA PRO A 411 -30.80 0.38 10.06
C PRO A 411 -29.58 -0.54 10.21
N GLY A 412 -29.60 -1.43 11.19
CA GLY A 412 -28.50 -2.33 11.50
C GLY A 412 -27.32 -1.66 12.18
N ALA A 413 -27.49 -0.43 12.71
CA ALA A 413 -26.47 0.37 13.36
C ALA A 413 -25.21 0.57 12.50
N ARG A 414 -25.38 0.78 11.18
CA ARG A 414 -24.27 0.97 10.24
C ARG A 414 -24.57 2.01 9.17
N LEU A 415 -23.53 2.66 8.69
CA LEU A 415 -23.60 3.53 7.52
C LEU A 415 -23.83 2.70 6.24
N ASP A 416 -24.80 3.13 5.44
CA ASP A 416 -25.06 2.59 4.10
C ASP A 416 -25.45 3.74 3.15
N PRO A 417 -24.55 4.12 2.24
CA PRO A 417 -23.25 3.53 1.90
C PRO A 417 -22.16 3.77 2.97
N PRO A 418 -21.15 2.86 3.05
CA PRO A 418 -20.08 2.95 4.04
C PRO A 418 -19.10 4.10 3.78
N LEU A 419 -18.52 4.65 4.86
CA LEU A 419 -17.43 5.62 4.81
C LEU A 419 -16.09 4.92 4.63
N LEU A 420 -15.26 5.37 3.69
CA LEU A 420 -13.87 4.97 3.55
C LEU A 420 -12.93 5.98 4.23
N LEU A 421 -12.10 5.51 5.14
CA LEU A 421 -10.98 6.23 5.71
C LEU A 421 -9.69 5.75 5.03
N ALA A 422 -9.29 6.38 3.90
CA ALA A 422 -8.07 6.08 3.16
C ALA A 422 -6.92 6.93 3.70
N LEU A 423 -6.30 6.50 4.80
CA LEU A 423 -5.39 7.28 5.62
C LEU A 423 -3.94 7.10 5.17
N ASP A 424 -3.55 7.76 4.06
CA ASP A 424 -2.17 7.70 3.56
C ASP A 424 -1.23 8.53 4.45
N GLU A 425 -0.06 7.95 4.74
CA GLU A 425 0.98 8.52 5.61
C GLU A 425 0.49 9.00 6.99
N ILE A 426 -0.59 8.41 7.52
CA ILE A 426 -1.23 8.87 8.75
C ILE A 426 -0.28 8.88 9.95
N GLY A 427 0.66 7.94 10.02
CA GLY A 427 1.67 7.89 11.07
C GLY A 427 2.62 9.09 11.07
N ASN A 428 2.87 9.71 9.92
CA ASN A 428 3.72 10.90 9.82
C ASN A 428 2.92 12.20 9.95
N LEU A 429 1.66 12.16 9.52
CA LEU A 429 0.84 13.35 9.37
C LEU A 429 0.06 13.66 10.65
N ALA A 430 -0.70 12.70 11.14
CA ALA A 430 -1.61 12.88 12.27
C ALA A 430 -1.92 11.53 12.93
N PRO A 431 -1.11 11.03 13.87
CA PRO A 431 -1.41 9.79 14.57
C PRO A 431 -2.76 9.87 15.28
N LEU A 432 -3.76 9.13 14.78
CA LEU A 432 -5.12 9.13 15.33
C LEU A 432 -5.17 8.26 16.59
N PRO A 433 -5.65 8.78 17.73
CA PRO A 433 -5.83 8.00 18.95
C PRO A 433 -6.89 6.90 18.79
N SER A 434 -7.91 7.14 17.98
CA SER A 434 -8.99 6.17 17.71
C SER A 434 -8.61 5.06 16.73
N LEU A 435 -7.45 5.12 16.06
CA LEU A 435 -7.10 4.17 15.00
C LEU A 435 -7.16 2.71 15.44
N PRO A 436 -6.65 2.29 16.62
CA PRO A 436 -6.79 0.90 17.08
C PRO A 436 -8.25 0.46 17.18
N THR A 437 -9.12 1.30 17.73
CA THR A 437 -10.57 1.05 17.86
C THR A 437 -11.25 1.01 16.50
N LEU A 438 -10.91 1.92 15.59
CA LEU A 438 -11.44 1.94 14.22
C LEU A 438 -11.07 0.68 13.46
N MET A 439 -9.87 0.16 13.63
CA MET A 439 -9.46 -1.11 13.01
C MET A 439 -10.24 -2.30 13.54
N ALA A 440 -10.58 -2.30 14.83
CA ALA A 440 -11.30 -3.39 15.49
C ALA A 440 -12.81 -3.35 15.21
N GLU A 441 -13.44 -2.18 15.28
CA GLU A 441 -14.90 -2.03 15.35
C GLU A 441 -15.50 -1.30 14.15
N GLY A 442 -14.70 -0.51 13.41
CA GLY A 442 -15.18 0.36 12.34
C GLY A 442 -16.00 -0.35 11.28
N GLY A 443 -15.60 -1.57 10.90
CA GLY A 443 -16.31 -2.37 9.90
C GLY A 443 -17.75 -2.67 10.27
N GLY A 444 -18.04 -2.94 11.56
CA GLY A 444 -19.39 -3.18 12.08
C GLY A 444 -20.32 -1.98 11.91
N THR A 445 -19.78 -0.77 12.04
CA THR A 445 -20.52 0.50 11.91
C THR A 445 -20.52 1.07 10.48
N GLY A 446 -19.92 0.36 9.51
CA GLY A 446 -19.83 0.81 8.12
C GLY A 446 -18.71 1.83 7.88
N LEU A 447 -17.67 1.83 8.71
CA LEU A 447 -16.46 2.62 8.53
C LEU A 447 -15.33 1.69 8.07
N THR A 448 -14.99 1.72 6.79
CA THR A 448 -13.84 0.98 6.25
C THR A 448 -12.57 1.76 6.56
N THR A 449 -11.71 1.21 7.40
CA THR A 449 -10.45 1.88 7.80
C THR A 449 -9.27 1.27 7.05
N MET A 450 -8.55 2.10 6.29
CA MET A 450 -7.38 1.71 5.50
C MET A 450 -6.18 2.61 5.83
N PRO A 451 -5.48 2.37 6.96
CA PRO A 451 -4.22 3.05 7.23
C PRO A 451 -3.11 2.54 6.33
N VAL A 452 -2.32 3.47 5.82
CA VAL A 452 -1.16 3.19 4.96
C VAL A 452 0.10 3.65 5.67
N LEU A 453 0.91 2.69 6.09
CA LEU A 453 2.11 2.91 6.90
C LEU A 453 3.37 2.47 6.14
N GLN A 454 4.51 3.02 6.57
CA GLN A 454 5.80 2.64 5.99
C GLN A 454 6.33 1.32 6.58
N SER A 455 6.07 1.07 7.86
CA SER A 455 6.48 -0.12 8.62
C SER A 455 5.70 -0.25 9.93
N LEU A 456 5.74 -1.42 10.57
CA LEU A 456 5.23 -1.57 11.94
C LEU A 456 6.11 -0.85 12.96
N SER A 457 7.39 -0.68 12.68
CA SER A 457 8.29 0.11 13.51
C SER A 457 7.82 1.57 13.59
N GLN A 458 7.33 2.15 12.48
CA GLN A 458 6.70 3.48 12.49
C GLN A 458 5.44 3.50 13.36
N ALA A 459 4.61 2.46 13.29
CA ALA A 459 3.42 2.38 14.12
C ALA A 459 3.79 2.36 15.62
N ARG A 460 4.80 1.56 16.00
CA ARG A 460 5.29 1.51 17.39
C ARG A 460 5.84 2.84 17.88
N ASP A 461 6.53 3.58 17.02
CA ASP A 461 7.04 4.93 17.34
C ASP A 461 5.90 5.93 17.61
N LYS A 462 4.81 5.88 16.82
CA LYS A 462 3.72 6.86 16.86
C LYS A 462 2.62 6.55 17.86
N TRP A 463 2.26 5.29 18.04
CA TRP A 463 1.16 4.86 18.93
C TRP A 463 1.62 4.08 20.15
N GLY A 464 2.92 3.76 20.24
CA GLY A 464 3.45 2.83 21.24
C GLY A 464 3.25 1.36 20.85
N GLU A 465 3.99 0.46 21.53
CA GLU A 465 4.03 -0.97 21.19
C GLU A 465 2.64 -1.63 21.26
N ASN A 466 1.88 -1.37 22.33
CA ASN A 466 0.59 -2.02 22.55
C ASN A 466 -0.45 -1.60 21.50
N ALA A 467 -0.56 -0.30 21.20
CA ALA A 467 -1.53 0.18 20.20
C ALA A 467 -1.12 -0.21 18.79
N ALA A 468 0.18 -0.25 18.47
CA ALA A 468 0.66 -0.74 17.18
C ALA A 468 0.34 -2.23 16.97
N ASN A 469 0.49 -3.05 18.03
CA ASN A 469 0.10 -4.45 18.00
C ASN A 469 -1.43 -4.59 17.85
N ALA A 470 -2.22 -3.77 18.55
CA ALA A 470 -3.68 -3.76 18.41
C ALA A 470 -4.12 -3.41 16.96
N ILE A 471 -3.47 -2.41 16.31
CA ILE A 471 -3.71 -2.07 14.90
C ILE A 471 -3.41 -3.28 14.00
N TRP A 472 -2.29 -3.95 14.23
CA TRP A 472 -1.90 -5.12 13.46
C TRP A 472 -2.87 -6.28 13.64
N ASP A 473 -3.20 -6.63 14.88
CA ASP A 473 -4.06 -7.77 15.20
C ASP A 473 -5.49 -7.57 14.71
N ALA A 474 -6.03 -6.36 14.86
CA ALA A 474 -7.36 -5.99 14.39
C ALA A 474 -7.48 -5.87 12.87
N SER A 475 -6.37 -5.82 12.13
CA SER A 475 -6.41 -5.77 10.67
C SER A 475 -6.87 -7.09 10.09
N ILE A 476 -8.05 -7.12 9.47
CA ILE A 476 -8.60 -8.30 8.79
C ILE A 476 -7.82 -8.60 7.51
N VAL A 477 -7.39 -7.55 6.82
CA VAL A 477 -6.57 -7.60 5.62
C VAL A 477 -5.25 -6.90 5.86
N LYS A 478 -4.16 -7.58 5.55
CA LYS A 478 -2.81 -7.00 5.59
C LYS A 478 -2.21 -7.08 4.20
N VAL A 479 -1.88 -5.94 3.61
CA VAL A 479 -1.22 -5.83 2.31
C VAL A 479 0.21 -5.41 2.52
N ILE A 480 1.14 -6.31 2.24
CA ILE A 480 2.58 -6.12 2.47
C ILE A 480 3.27 -5.96 1.12
N LEU A 481 3.91 -4.81 0.91
CA LEU A 481 4.67 -4.49 -0.30
C LEU A 481 6.17 -4.77 -0.10
N GLY A 482 6.86 -5.06 -1.19
CA GLY A 482 8.30 -5.29 -1.16
C GLY A 482 9.12 -4.05 -0.76
N GLY A 483 10.39 -4.27 -0.45
CA GLY A 483 11.36 -3.22 -0.17
C GLY A 483 11.51 -2.83 1.32
N SER A 484 10.80 -3.47 2.26
CA SER A 484 10.98 -3.21 3.71
C SER A 484 12.41 -3.48 4.14
N SER A 485 12.95 -2.60 5.00
CA SER A 485 14.29 -2.74 5.62
C SER A 485 14.25 -3.16 7.09
N SER A 486 13.06 -3.23 7.72
CA SER A 486 12.90 -3.69 9.10
C SER A 486 13.06 -5.20 9.17
N SER A 487 14.19 -5.68 9.70
CA SER A 487 14.46 -7.11 9.87
C SER A 487 13.48 -7.77 10.86
N LYS A 488 13.09 -7.05 11.91
CA LYS A 488 12.11 -7.52 12.90
C LYS A 488 10.76 -7.75 12.23
N ASP A 489 10.23 -6.75 11.52
CA ASP A 489 8.92 -6.85 10.84
C ASP A 489 8.93 -7.99 9.80
N LEU A 490 10.02 -8.11 9.01
CA LEU A 490 10.13 -9.18 8.01
C LEU A 490 10.20 -10.58 8.64
N ALA A 491 10.87 -10.72 9.78
CA ALA A 491 10.92 -11.98 10.52
C ALA A 491 9.55 -12.32 11.12
N ASP A 492 8.86 -11.34 11.70
CA ASP A 492 7.50 -11.48 12.23
C ASP A 492 6.51 -11.91 11.13
N PHE A 493 6.58 -11.29 9.95
CA PHE A 493 5.76 -11.69 8.79
C PHE A 493 6.06 -13.12 8.33
N SER A 494 7.35 -13.48 8.20
CA SER A 494 7.75 -14.82 7.78
C SER A 494 7.27 -15.89 8.79
N SER A 495 7.36 -15.61 10.09
CA SER A 495 6.87 -16.48 11.15
C SER A 495 5.35 -16.64 11.11
N LEU A 496 4.59 -15.55 10.90
CA LEU A 496 3.13 -15.58 10.81
C LEU A 496 2.64 -16.37 9.58
N ILE A 497 3.35 -16.26 8.45
CA ILE A 497 3.07 -17.03 7.23
C ILE A 497 3.26 -18.52 7.46
N GLY A 498 4.23 -18.89 8.30
CA GLY A 498 4.49 -20.25 8.70
C GLY A 498 5.49 -20.99 7.83
N GLU A 499 5.58 -22.29 8.09
CA GLU A 499 6.54 -23.20 7.49
C GLU A 499 5.84 -24.28 6.67
N ARG A 500 6.58 -24.88 5.75
CA ARG A 500 6.17 -26.06 4.98
C ARG A 500 7.22 -27.14 5.04
N ASP A 501 6.80 -28.37 4.83
CA ASP A 501 7.72 -29.50 4.68
C ASP A 501 8.31 -29.50 3.28
N GLU A 502 9.62 -29.58 3.18
CA GLU A 502 10.36 -29.74 1.94
C GLU A 502 11.11 -31.07 1.96
N PHE A 503 10.93 -31.86 0.92
CA PHE A 503 11.62 -33.15 0.78
C PHE A 503 12.96 -32.94 0.08
N THR A 504 14.04 -33.32 0.75
CA THR A 504 15.39 -33.32 0.19
C THR A 504 15.79 -34.76 -0.08
N ASP A 505 15.99 -35.10 -1.34
CA ASP A 505 16.47 -36.41 -1.75
C ASP A 505 17.99 -36.38 -1.83
N THR A 506 18.65 -37.14 -0.95
CA THR A 506 20.12 -37.33 -0.94
C THR A 506 20.45 -38.69 -1.51
N HIS A 507 21.21 -38.71 -2.61
CA HIS A 507 21.74 -39.94 -3.20
C HIS A 507 23.03 -40.34 -2.49
N ILE A 508 22.99 -41.41 -1.72
CA ILE A 508 24.18 -41.97 -1.07
C ILE A 508 24.69 -43.09 -1.93
N ARG A 509 25.97 -43.03 -2.32
CA ARG A 509 26.68 -44.12 -3.00
C ARG A 509 27.36 -45.02 -1.96
N GLY A 510 26.93 -46.26 -1.87
CA GLY A 510 27.60 -47.27 -1.04
C GLY A 510 28.86 -47.82 -1.73
N GLU A 511 29.78 -48.42 -0.96
CA GLU A 511 31.09 -48.91 -1.42
C GLU A 511 31.02 -49.97 -2.53
N ARG A 512 29.85 -50.59 -2.78
CA ARG A 512 29.63 -51.60 -3.83
C ARG A 512 28.73 -51.09 -4.97
N GLY A 513 28.62 -49.76 -5.17
CA GLY A 513 27.83 -49.18 -6.27
C GLY A 513 26.31 -49.14 -6.04
N ALA A 514 25.82 -49.59 -4.88
CA ALA A 514 24.41 -49.50 -4.55
C ALA A 514 24.02 -48.02 -4.35
N ARG A 515 22.99 -47.58 -5.07
CA ARG A 515 22.40 -46.21 -4.87
C ARG A 515 21.29 -46.35 -3.84
N THR A 516 21.47 -45.69 -2.71
CA THR A 516 20.42 -45.55 -1.68
C THR A 516 19.87 -44.14 -1.76
N LEU A 517 18.56 -44.01 -1.93
CA LEU A 517 17.86 -42.75 -1.88
C LEU A 517 17.46 -42.52 -0.42
N GLN A 518 18.04 -41.50 0.23
CA GLN A 518 17.62 -41.07 1.53
C GLN A 518 16.74 -39.82 1.35
N ARG A 519 15.45 -39.93 1.70
CA ARG A 519 14.52 -38.79 1.71
C ARG A 519 14.45 -38.25 3.12
N ALA A 520 14.88 -37.00 3.30
CA ALA A 520 14.75 -36.25 4.55
C ALA A 520 13.66 -35.17 4.40
N VAL A 521 12.88 -35.00 5.46
CA VAL A 521 11.91 -33.89 5.56
C VAL A 521 12.60 -32.74 6.27
N ARG A 522 12.60 -31.58 5.66
CA ARG A 522 13.09 -30.34 6.25
C ARG A 522 11.97 -29.31 6.30
N ARG A 523 11.73 -28.69 7.46
CA ARG A 523 10.84 -27.55 7.57
C ARG A 523 11.53 -26.29 7.08
N VAL A 524 10.89 -25.59 6.15
CA VAL A 524 11.36 -24.33 5.57
C VAL A 524 10.25 -23.31 5.60
N ALA A 525 10.59 -22.03 5.84
CA ALA A 525 9.61 -20.94 5.77
C ALA A 525 8.94 -20.93 4.39
N ILE A 526 7.61 -20.78 4.35
CA ILE A 526 6.84 -20.61 3.10
C ILE A 526 7.35 -19.39 2.35
N MET A 527 7.49 -18.26 3.06
CA MET A 527 8.12 -17.04 2.54
C MET A 527 9.19 -16.54 3.53
N PRO A 528 10.46 -16.83 3.30
CA PRO A 528 11.53 -16.29 4.14
C PRO A 528 11.60 -14.76 4.02
N ALA A 529 12.10 -14.09 5.06
CA ALA A 529 12.19 -12.64 5.17
C ALA A 529 12.75 -11.95 3.91
N GLN A 530 13.79 -12.55 3.31
CA GLN A 530 14.38 -12.05 2.07
C GLN A 530 13.39 -12.10 0.88
N ALA A 531 12.54 -13.14 0.78
CA ALA A 531 11.57 -13.26 -0.32
C ALA A 531 10.49 -12.18 -0.20
N ILE A 532 10.02 -11.88 1.02
CA ILE A 532 9.07 -10.79 1.29
C ILE A 532 9.70 -9.44 0.94
N ARG A 533 10.95 -9.21 1.38
CA ARG A 533 11.69 -7.99 1.05
C ARG A 533 11.87 -7.79 -0.45
N MET A 534 12.09 -8.85 -1.19
CA MET A 534 12.39 -8.84 -2.63
C MET A 534 11.14 -8.93 -3.52
N LEU A 535 9.93 -8.80 -2.96
CA LEU A 535 8.72 -8.73 -3.78
C LEU A 535 8.86 -7.61 -4.82
N PRO A 536 8.63 -7.90 -6.11
CA PRO A 536 8.74 -6.91 -7.18
C PRO A 536 7.72 -5.77 -7.04
N PHE A 537 8.02 -4.62 -7.64
CA PHE A 537 7.06 -3.54 -7.76
C PHE A 537 5.79 -4.02 -8.49
N GLY A 538 4.62 -3.67 -7.95
CA GLY A 538 3.34 -4.14 -8.48
C GLY A 538 2.90 -5.52 -7.97
N ILE A 539 3.68 -6.16 -7.10
CA ILE A 539 3.30 -7.40 -6.43
C ILE A 539 3.21 -7.16 -4.92
N SER A 540 2.20 -7.73 -4.29
CA SER A 540 2.02 -7.71 -2.84
C SER A 540 1.79 -9.09 -2.27
N LEU A 541 2.11 -9.23 -0.99
CA LEU A 541 1.67 -10.32 -0.15
C LEU A 541 0.42 -9.87 0.61
N VAL A 542 -0.68 -10.57 0.41
CA VAL A 542 -1.95 -10.31 1.10
C VAL A 542 -2.22 -11.42 2.10
N LEU A 543 -2.38 -11.03 3.37
CA LEU A 543 -2.87 -11.90 4.43
C LEU A 543 -4.33 -11.53 4.70
N LEU A 544 -5.25 -12.45 4.42
CA LEU A 544 -6.69 -12.23 4.52
C LEU A 544 -7.30 -13.28 5.44
N ARG A 545 -7.72 -12.91 6.63
CA ARG A 545 -8.34 -13.81 7.62
C ARG A 545 -7.50 -15.07 7.83
N ALA A 546 -8.10 -16.25 7.68
CA ALA A 546 -7.46 -17.56 7.80
C ALA A 546 -7.02 -18.16 6.45
N ALA A 547 -7.01 -17.37 5.36
CA ALA A 547 -6.54 -17.84 4.06
C ALA A 547 -5.02 -18.03 4.06
N PRO A 548 -4.50 -19.00 3.28
CA PRO A 548 -3.07 -19.06 3.00
C PRO A 548 -2.58 -17.72 2.40
N PRO A 549 -1.30 -17.36 2.55
CA PRO A 549 -0.76 -16.11 2.03
C PRO A 549 -0.98 -16.00 0.51
N ILE A 550 -1.60 -14.91 0.07
CA ILE A 550 -1.96 -14.68 -1.34
C ILE A 550 -0.92 -13.76 -1.96
N ILE A 551 -0.23 -14.22 -2.99
CA ILE A 551 0.61 -13.35 -3.82
C ILE A 551 -0.28 -12.70 -4.88
N THR A 552 -0.32 -11.37 -4.86
CA THR A 552 -1.31 -10.60 -5.61
C THR A 552 -0.65 -9.62 -6.56
N ASP A 553 -1.04 -9.65 -7.83
CA ASP A 553 -0.70 -8.64 -8.81
C ASP A 553 -1.57 -7.40 -8.56
N LEU A 554 -0.94 -6.28 -8.26
CA LEU A 554 -1.62 -5.03 -7.99
C LEU A 554 -1.97 -4.31 -9.29
N ARG A 555 -3.19 -3.77 -9.36
CA ARG A 555 -3.62 -2.96 -10.49
C ARG A 555 -3.23 -1.50 -10.28
N THR A 556 -2.60 -0.86 -11.26
CA THR A 556 -2.43 0.59 -11.28
C THR A 556 -3.75 1.26 -11.67
N TRP A 557 -3.97 2.52 -11.25
CA TRP A 557 -5.13 3.27 -11.73
C TRP A 557 -5.08 3.48 -13.26
N THR A 558 -3.88 3.50 -13.87
CA THR A 558 -3.68 3.59 -15.33
C THR A 558 -4.09 2.34 -16.10
N ALA A 559 -4.32 1.22 -15.42
CA ALA A 559 -4.82 -0.03 -16.01
C ALA A 559 -6.34 -0.22 -15.82
N ARG A 560 -7.04 0.80 -15.30
CA ARG A 560 -8.50 0.81 -15.15
C ARG A 560 -9.19 1.02 -16.51
N PRO A 561 -10.44 0.56 -16.66
CA PRO A 561 -11.22 0.84 -17.87
C PRO A 561 -11.45 2.35 -18.13
N ASP A 562 -11.46 3.15 -17.07
CA ASP A 562 -11.65 4.60 -17.07
C ASP A 562 -10.35 5.42 -17.06
N ALA A 563 -9.19 4.79 -17.29
CA ALA A 563 -7.86 5.41 -17.20
C ALA A 563 -7.68 6.64 -18.09
N ASP A 564 -8.24 6.62 -19.30
CA ASP A 564 -8.13 7.76 -20.23
C ASP A 564 -8.87 9.00 -19.70
N GLN A 565 -10.06 8.80 -19.11
CA GLN A 565 -10.81 9.88 -18.47
C GLN A 565 -10.06 10.40 -17.24
N LEU A 566 -9.54 9.50 -16.40
CA LEU A 566 -8.74 9.86 -15.22
C LEU A 566 -7.46 10.62 -15.58
N THR A 567 -6.82 10.28 -16.71
CA THR A 567 -5.65 10.98 -17.23
C THR A 567 -6.00 12.40 -17.67
N THR A 568 -7.13 12.56 -18.33
CA THR A 568 -7.66 13.87 -18.75
C THR A 568 -8.01 14.71 -17.52
N ASP A 569 -8.75 14.15 -16.57
CA ASP A 569 -9.13 14.80 -15.31
C ASP A 569 -7.90 15.26 -14.52
N ARG A 570 -6.90 14.39 -14.39
CA ARG A 570 -5.62 14.68 -13.75
C ARG A 570 -4.92 15.87 -14.41
N THR A 571 -4.81 15.88 -15.74
CA THR A 571 -4.15 16.94 -16.49
C THR A 571 -4.83 18.29 -16.26
N GLN A 572 -6.17 18.32 -16.20
CA GLN A 572 -6.94 19.52 -15.87
C GLN A 572 -6.61 20.05 -14.48
N VAL A 573 -6.61 19.18 -13.46
CA VAL A 573 -6.31 19.57 -12.08
C VAL A 573 -4.86 20.04 -11.94
N GLU A 574 -3.90 19.34 -12.53
CA GLU A 574 -2.49 19.74 -12.54
C GLU A 574 -2.29 21.11 -13.20
N THR A 575 -3.02 21.39 -14.28
CA THR A 575 -2.99 22.71 -14.97
C THR A 575 -3.51 23.82 -14.06
N LEU A 576 -4.58 23.58 -13.30
CA LEU A 576 -5.11 24.55 -12.33
C LEU A 576 -4.07 24.85 -11.24
N LEU A 577 -3.45 23.81 -10.67
CA LEU A 577 -2.41 23.96 -9.64
C LEU A 577 -1.20 24.76 -10.17
N GLN A 578 -0.72 24.44 -11.36
CA GLN A 578 0.41 25.12 -11.99
C GLN A 578 0.10 26.59 -12.30
N THR A 579 -1.11 26.88 -12.78
CA THR A 579 -1.54 28.24 -13.11
C THR A 579 -1.60 29.11 -11.85
N ALA A 580 -2.12 28.57 -10.75
CA ALA A 580 -2.17 29.26 -9.47
C ALA A 580 -0.77 29.51 -8.89
N ALA A 581 0.12 28.51 -8.98
CA ALA A 581 1.51 28.64 -8.53
C ALA A 581 2.28 29.72 -9.30
N ARG A 582 1.98 29.92 -10.60
CA ARG A 582 2.58 31.01 -11.40
C ARG A 582 2.09 32.40 -10.99
N ARG A 583 0.81 32.54 -10.65
CA ARG A 583 0.21 33.82 -10.19
C ARG A 583 0.75 34.30 -8.85
N THR A 584 1.22 33.41 -8.02
CA THR A 584 1.75 33.73 -6.67
C THR A 584 3.26 33.97 -6.64
N ARG A 585 3.99 33.82 -7.77
CA ARG A 585 5.39 34.23 -7.83
C ARG A 585 5.48 35.76 -7.84
N PRO A 586 6.21 36.38 -6.88
CA PRO A 586 6.48 37.80 -6.97
C PRO A 586 7.21 38.11 -8.28
N THR A 587 6.75 39.11 -9.02
CA THR A 587 7.46 39.64 -10.17
C THR A 587 8.86 40.05 -9.70
N PRO A 588 9.94 39.60 -10.34
CA PRO A 588 11.28 40.09 -9.95
C PRO A 588 11.28 41.60 -10.08
N PRO A 589 11.90 42.33 -9.15
CA PRO A 589 12.01 43.77 -9.27
C PRO A 589 12.65 44.09 -10.61
N THR A 590 11.96 44.89 -11.43
CA THR A 590 12.52 45.46 -12.64
C THR A 590 13.80 46.20 -12.25
N ALA A 591 14.96 45.71 -12.68
CA ALA A 591 16.23 46.38 -12.52
C ALA A 591 16.10 47.75 -13.20
N SER A 592 16.01 48.81 -12.39
CA SER A 592 16.15 50.20 -12.80
C SER A 592 17.59 50.63 -12.86
#